data_dbee08b81f9710e020809766b36ddacc
#
_entry.id   dbee08b81f9710e020809766b36ddacc
#
_cell.length_a   1.000
_cell.length_b   1.000
_cell.length_c   1.000
_cell.angle_alpha   90.00
_cell.angle_beta   90.00
_cell.angle_gamma   90.00
#
_symmetry.space_group_name_H-M   'P 1'
#
loop_
_entity.id
_entity.type
_entity.pdbx_description
1 polymer ?
#
loop_
_entity_poly.entity_id
_entity_poly.type
_entity_poly.pdbx_seq_one_letter_code
_entity_poly.pdbx_strand_id
1 'polypeptide(L)' 'MLKCASFFAGVGGIDLGFKQAGFDTIYANEFDDYAADTFECNYNIKVDRRDIHDVKVEDIPDFDIMLA' A
#
# COMPACT_ATOMS: atom_id res chain seq x y z
N MET A 1 9.33 -13.40 -4.20
CA MET A 1 7.91 -12.99 -4.10
C MET A 1 7.73 -11.67 -4.84
N LEU A 2 6.65 -11.55 -5.60
CA LEU A 2 6.39 -10.32 -6.34
C LEU A 2 5.98 -9.20 -5.38
N LYS A 3 6.44 -7.99 -5.65
CA LYS A 3 6.26 -6.83 -4.79
C LYS A 3 5.15 -5.94 -5.33
N CYS A 4 4.24 -5.52 -4.46
CA CYS A 4 3.12 -4.65 -4.80
C CYS A 4 3.28 -3.28 -4.16
N ALA A 5 2.91 -2.23 -4.90
CA ALA A 5 2.70 -0.89 -4.36
C ALA A 5 1.20 -0.58 -4.44
N SER A 6 0.61 -0.22 -3.32
CA SER A 6 -0.83 0.03 -3.22
C SER A 6 -1.10 1.52 -3.06
N PHE A 7 -1.98 2.05 -3.90
CA PHE A 7 -2.38 3.46 -3.84
C PHE A 7 -3.87 3.52 -3.51
N PHE A 8 -4.25 4.45 -2.63
CA PHE A 8 -5.60 4.51 -2.07
C PHE A 8 -5.95 3.18 -1.41
N ALA A 9 -5.04 2.71 -0.56
CA ALA A 9 -5.05 1.35 -0.03
C ALA A 9 -6.31 1.00 0.78
N GLY A 10 -6.98 1.99 1.36
CA GLY A 10 -8.13 1.75 2.22
C GLY A 10 -7.75 0.86 3.38
N VAL A 11 -8.61 -0.11 3.70
CA VAL A 11 -8.35 -1.05 4.80
C VAL A 11 -7.59 -2.30 4.34
N GLY A 12 -7.22 -2.37 3.06
CA GLY A 12 -6.37 -3.44 2.56
C GLY A 12 -7.08 -4.68 2.03
N GLY A 13 -8.36 -4.56 1.67
CA GLY A 13 -9.12 -5.71 1.16
C GLY A 13 -8.57 -6.30 -0.12
N ILE A 14 -8.18 -5.45 -1.07
CA ILE A 14 -7.58 -5.89 -2.35
C ILE A 14 -6.22 -6.50 -2.09
N ASP A 15 -5.42 -5.88 -1.21
CA ASP A 15 -4.08 -6.35 -0.87
C ASP A 15 -4.11 -7.74 -0.24
N LEU A 16 -5.15 -8.04 0.55
CA LEU A 16 -5.30 -9.36 1.14
C LEU A 16 -5.42 -10.45 0.06
N GLY A 17 -6.20 -10.19 -0.98
CA GLY A 17 -6.34 -11.13 -2.09
C GLY A 17 -5.02 -11.38 -2.80
N PHE A 18 -4.24 -10.33 -3.06
CA PHE A 18 -2.93 -10.45 -3.67
C PHE A 18 -1.93 -11.16 -2.76
N LYS A 19 -1.96 -10.89 -1.46
CA LYS A 19 -1.10 -11.56 -0.50
C LYS A 19 -1.36 -13.07 -0.49
N GLN A 20 -2.62 -13.47 -0.51
CA GLN A 20 -2.99 -14.89 -0.57
C GLN A 20 -2.51 -15.56 -1.86
N ALA A 21 -2.39 -14.79 -2.95
CA ALA A 21 -1.87 -15.28 -4.22
C ALA A 21 -0.34 -15.28 -4.31
N GLY A 22 0.35 -14.91 -3.24
CA GLY A 22 1.81 -14.92 -3.20
C GLY A 22 2.49 -13.58 -3.49
N PHE A 23 1.73 -12.48 -3.47
CA PHE A 23 2.28 -11.13 -3.63
C PHE A 23 2.50 -10.49 -2.27
N ASP A 24 3.45 -9.56 -2.20
CA ASP A 24 3.79 -8.87 -0.96
C ASP A 24 3.66 -7.36 -1.15
N THR A 25 2.86 -6.70 -0.31
CA THR A 25 2.70 -5.25 -0.36
C THR A 25 3.85 -4.59 0.39
N ILE A 26 4.70 -3.87 -0.35
CA ILE A 26 5.89 -3.22 0.21
C ILE A 26 5.73 -1.71 0.38
N TYR A 27 4.70 -1.12 -0.21
CA TYR A 27 4.40 0.29 -0.12
C TYR A 27 2.90 0.49 -0.18
N ALA A 28 2.38 1.38 0.65
CA ALA A 28 0.97 1.75 0.60
C ALA A 28 0.83 3.25 0.80
N ASN A 29 -0.06 3.85 0.02
CA ASN A 29 -0.44 5.25 0.13
C ASN A 29 -1.93 5.33 0.46
N GLU A 30 -2.28 6.02 1.53
CA GLU A 30 -3.67 6.24 1.93
C GLU A 30 -3.77 7.54 2.71
N PHE A 31 -4.58 8.45 2.21
CA PHE A 31 -4.73 9.79 2.81
C PHE A 31 -5.60 9.77 4.08
N ASP A 32 -6.59 8.88 4.15
CA ASP A 32 -7.49 8.78 5.30
C ASP A 32 -6.78 8.12 6.48
N ASP A 33 -6.68 8.82 7.61
CA ASP A 33 -5.97 8.33 8.79
C ASP A 33 -6.60 7.05 9.35
N TYR A 34 -7.91 6.94 9.38
CA TYR A 34 -8.57 5.73 9.89
C TYR A 34 -8.23 4.52 9.03
N ALA A 35 -8.34 4.68 7.71
CA ALA A 35 -8.01 3.60 6.79
C ALA A 35 -6.53 3.24 6.86
N ALA A 36 -5.65 4.22 6.98
CA ALA A 36 -4.22 4.00 7.10
C ALA A 36 -3.87 3.25 8.39
N ASP A 37 -4.49 3.62 9.51
CA ASP A 37 -4.28 2.92 10.79
C ASP A 37 -4.69 1.45 10.67
N THR A 38 -5.84 1.19 10.06
CA THR A 38 -6.34 -0.17 9.87
C THR A 38 -5.42 -0.98 8.98
N PHE A 39 -4.95 -0.38 7.90
CA PHE A 39 -4.01 -1.04 6.99
C PHE A 39 -2.71 -1.40 7.71
N GLU A 40 -2.16 -0.48 8.49
CA GLU A 40 -0.91 -0.72 9.24
C GLU A 40 -1.06 -1.85 10.25
N CYS A 41 -2.23 -1.97 10.89
CA CYS A 41 -2.53 -3.08 11.79
C CYS A 41 -2.50 -4.43 11.07
N ASN A 42 -2.98 -4.47 9.85
CA ASN A 42 -3.15 -5.72 9.10
C ASN A 42 -1.88 -6.16 8.37
N TYR A 43 -1.04 -5.24 7.94
CA TYR A 43 0.07 -5.55 7.02
C TYR A 43 1.45 -5.28 7.61
N ASN A 44 1.52 -4.71 8.79
CA ASN A 44 2.79 -4.45 9.49
C ASN A 44 3.77 -3.62 8.65
N ILE A 45 3.25 -2.71 7.84
CA ILE A 45 4.03 -1.72 7.10
C ILE A 45 3.50 -0.33 7.42
N LYS A 46 4.36 0.67 7.30
CA LYS A 46 3.95 2.05 7.54
C LYS A 46 3.34 2.63 6.27
N VAL A 47 2.13 3.17 6.38
CA VAL A 47 1.42 3.78 5.26
C VAL A 47 1.90 5.21 5.04
N ASP A 48 2.13 5.58 3.78
CA ASP A 48 2.39 6.95 3.38
C ASP A 48 1.05 7.68 3.34
N ARG A 49 0.85 8.62 4.27
CA ARG A 49 -0.44 9.30 4.46
C ARG A 49 -0.55 10.62 3.69
N ARG A 50 0.44 10.93 2.86
CA ARG A 50 0.41 12.15 2.06
C ARG A 50 -0.66 12.07 0.97
N ASP A 51 -1.14 13.24 0.53
CA ASP A 51 -1.93 13.31 -0.69
C ASP A 51 -1.09 12.73 -1.84
N ILE A 52 -1.72 11.95 -2.71
CA ILE A 52 -1.01 11.30 -3.83
C ILE A 52 -0.26 12.33 -4.70
N HIS A 53 -0.76 13.57 -4.79
CA HIS A 53 -0.10 14.64 -5.56
C HIS A 53 1.23 15.08 -4.95
N ASP A 54 1.45 14.80 -3.66
CA ASP A 54 2.68 15.15 -2.95
C ASP A 54 3.70 14.01 -2.95
N VAL A 55 3.32 12.83 -3.42
CA VAL A 55 4.21 11.67 -3.50
C VAL A 55 4.98 11.71 -4.81
N LYS A 56 6.30 11.61 -4.72
CA LYS A 56 7.19 11.61 -5.90
C LYS A 56 7.58 10.18 -6.25
N VAL A 57 7.89 9.95 -7.52
CA VAL A 57 8.30 8.63 -7.99
C VAL A 57 9.50 8.10 -7.21
N GLU A 58 10.47 8.96 -6.90
CA GLU A 58 11.66 8.57 -6.14
C GLU A 58 11.38 8.22 -4.67
N ASP A 59 10.18 8.56 -4.16
CA ASP A 59 9.77 8.19 -2.79
C ASP A 59 9.23 6.77 -2.70
N ILE A 60 8.97 6.16 -3.85
CA ILE A 60 8.32 4.83 -3.92
C ILE A 60 9.39 3.79 -4.21
N PRO A 61 9.51 2.72 -3.39
CA PRO A 61 10.45 1.66 -3.70
C PRO A 61 10.06 0.90 -4.97
N ASP A 62 11.00 0.17 -5.55
CA ASP A 62 10.74 -0.62 -6.74
C ASP A 62 9.66 -1.66 -6.46
N PHE A 63 8.74 -1.81 -7.39
CA PHE A 63 7.64 -2.78 -7.27
C PHE A 63 7.35 -3.42 -8.62
N ASP A 64 6.68 -4.56 -8.57
CA ASP A 64 6.31 -5.33 -9.77
C ASP A 64 4.89 -5.02 -10.23
N ILE A 65 3.97 -4.77 -9.28
CA ILE A 65 2.55 -4.56 -9.55
C ILE A 65 2.06 -3.34 -8.78
N MET A 66 1.30 -2.49 -9.45
CA MET A 66 0.63 -1.34 -8.82
C MET A 66 -0.85 -1.67 -8.64
N LEU A 67 -1.34 -1.49 -7.41
CA LEU A 67 -2.75 -1.64 -7.06
C LEU A 67 -3.34 -0.26 -6.82
N ALA A 68 -4.47 0.03 -7.43
CA ALA A 68 -5.14 1.32 -7.25
C ALA A 68 -6.65 1.17 -7.13
#